data_ed36c6704d5c337a393cfb57adb2b4f3
#
_entry.id   ed36c6704d5c337a393cfb57adb2b4f3
#
_cell.length_a   1.000
_cell.length_b   1.000
_cell.length_c   1.000
_cell.angle_alpha   90.00
_cell.angle_beta   90.00
_cell.angle_gamma   90.00
#
_symmetry.space_group_name_H-M   'P 1'
#
loop_
_entity.id
_entity.type
_entity.pdbx_description
1 polymer ?
#
loop_
_entity_poly.entity_id
_entity_poly.type
_entity_poly.pdbx_seq_one_letter_code
_entity_poly.pdbx_strand_id
1 'polypeptide(L)'
;MINKCPNCGDQMVITSYRCSNCYTEVHGEFEIDSFSRLDKEDKEFIELFLQKRGSIKDVGEEIGISYPTVRNRIDKIVAKLGGKVDKKSHRLDILNMLDNGEISTEKAKELLEEINND
;
A
#
# COMPACT_ATOMS: atom_id res chain seq x y z
N MET A 1 9.99 -6.48 -8.67
CA MET A 1 10.49 -5.90 -9.94
C MET A 1 11.37 -4.71 -9.63
N ILE A 2 12.47 -4.57 -10.35
CA ILE A 2 13.35 -3.41 -10.23
C ILE A 2 12.72 -2.27 -11.06
N ASN A 3 12.26 -1.23 -10.41
CA ASN A 3 11.63 -0.10 -11.08
C ASN A 3 12.42 1.21 -10.98
N LYS A 4 13.46 1.24 -10.13
CA LYS A 4 14.39 2.36 -10.02
C LYS A 4 15.81 1.90 -10.28
N CYS A 5 16.55 2.73 -10.99
CA CYS A 5 17.95 2.45 -11.31
C CYS A 5 18.79 2.42 -10.03
N PRO A 6 19.53 1.34 -9.75
CA PRO A 6 20.39 1.27 -8.57
C PRO A 6 21.59 2.22 -8.62
N ASN A 7 21.88 2.77 -9.80
CA ASN A 7 22.98 3.72 -9.98
C ASN A 7 22.54 5.18 -9.77
N CYS A 8 21.50 5.63 -10.46
CA CYS A 8 21.08 7.03 -10.44
C CYS A 8 19.71 7.29 -9.81
N GLY A 9 18.93 6.25 -9.51
CA GLY A 9 17.62 6.40 -8.89
C GLY A 9 16.47 6.75 -9.84
N ASP A 10 16.74 6.95 -11.13
CA ASP A 10 15.70 7.26 -12.09
C ASP A 10 14.84 6.04 -12.43
N GLN A 11 13.70 6.31 -13.06
CA GLN A 11 12.76 5.28 -13.47
C GLN A 11 13.38 4.36 -14.52
N MET A 12 13.28 3.06 -14.32
CA MET A 12 13.67 2.07 -15.31
C MET A 12 12.50 1.74 -16.24
N VAL A 13 12.82 1.37 -17.48
CA VAL A 13 11.83 0.91 -18.46
C VAL A 13 12.12 -0.56 -18.81
N ILE A 14 11.09 -1.26 -19.25
CA ILE A 14 11.24 -2.63 -19.73
C ILE A 14 11.54 -2.55 -21.23
N THR A 15 12.63 -3.20 -21.66
CA THR A 15 13.05 -3.17 -23.06
C THR A 15 12.80 -4.47 -23.81
N SER A 16 12.57 -5.57 -23.10
CA SER A 16 12.27 -6.84 -23.76
C SER A 16 11.46 -7.78 -22.90
N TYR A 17 10.65 -8.60 -23.57
CA TYR A 17 10.00 -9.76 -22.98
C TYR A 17 10.41 -11.00 -23.77
N ARG A 18 10.58 -12.11 -23.09
CA ARG A 18 10.88 -13.41 -23.72
C ARG A 18 9.84 -14.44 -23.31
N CYS A 19 9.31 -15.16 -24.28
CA CYS A 19 8.40 -16.27 -23.99
C CYS A 19 9.16 -17.42 -23.32
N SER A 20 8.64 -17.92 -22.21
CA SER A 20 9.26 -19.01 -21.48
C SER A 20 9.13 -20.35 -22.19
N ASN A 21 8.22 -20.48 -23.14
CA ASN A 21 7.98 -21.71 -23.90
C ASN A 21 8.77 -21.76 -25.20
N CYS A 22 8.61 -20.77 -26.07
CA CYS A 22 9.22 -20.79 -27.41
C CYS A 22 10.38 -19.80 -27.58
N TYR A 23 10.71 -19.04 -26.54
CA TYR A 23 11.81 -18.07 -26.50
C TYR A 23 11.66 -16.90 -27.49
N THR A 24 10.49 -16.69 -28.05
CA THR A 24 10.21 -15.49 -28.85
C THR A 24 10.46 -14.25 -28.00
N GLU A 25 11.17 -13.28 -28.54
CA GLU A 25 11.48 -12.02 -27.86
C GLU A 25 10.71 -10.88 -28.50
N VAL A 26 10.18 -10.00 -27.65
CA VAL A 26 9.56 -8.73 -28.06
C VAL A 26 10.38 -7.60 -27.46
N HIS A 27 10.92 -6.73 -28.32
CA HIS A 27 11.76 -5.60 -27.92
C HIS A 27 11.02 -4.28 -28.15
N GLY A 28 11.29 -3.32 -27.28
CA GLY A 28 10.70 -1.98 -27.36
C GLY A 28 10.99 -1.18 -26.10
N GLU A 29 10.21 -0.14 -25.88
CA GLU A 29 10.17 0.55 -24.58
C GLU A 29 8.77 0.40 -24.02
N PHE A 30 8.65 -0.28 -22.90
CA PHE A 30 7.37 -0.55 -22.25
C PHE A 30 7.34 0.16 -20.91
N GLU A 31 6.28 0.93 -20.66
CA GLU A 31 6.11 1.61 -19.40
C GLU A 31 5.84 0.60 -18.28
N ILE A 32 6.41 0.85 -17.12
CA ILE A 32 6.08 0.14 -15.90
C ILE A 32 4.79 0.76 -15.36
N ASP A 33 3.79 -0.07 -15.07
CA ASP A 33 2.51 0.41 -14.54
C ASP A 33 2.65 0.93 -13.10
N SER A 34 1.59 1.59 -12.61
CA SER A 34 1.60 2.17 -11.27
C SER A 34 1.76 1.13 -10.15
N PHE A 35 1.29 -0.10 -10.36
CA PHE A 35 1.45 -1.20 -9.40
C PHE A 35 2.91 -1.58 -9.19
N SER A 36 3.76 -1.32 -10.16
CA SER A 36 5.21 -1.59 -10.04
C SER A 36 5.92 -0.67 -9.04
N ARG A 37 5.26 0.41 -8.61
CA ARG A 37 5.75 1.27 -7.52
C ARG A 37 5.61 0.60 -6.15
N LEU A 38 4.78 -0.42 -6.07
CA LEU A 38 4.51 -1.13 -4.83
C LEU A 38 5.57 -2.20 -4.61
N ASP A 39 6.00 -2.37 -3.37
CA ASP A 39 6.90 -3.46 -3.01
C ASP A 39 6.11 -4.78 -2.86
N LYS A 40 6.84 -5.85 -2.57
CA LYS A 40 6.23 -7.18 -2.41
C LYS A 40 5.20 -7.20 -1.27
N GLU A 41 5.49 -6.54 -0.17
CA GLU A 41 4.60 -6.50 1.00
C GLU A 41 3.31 -5.75 0.67
N ASP A 42 3.39 -4.64 -0.04
CA ASP A 42 2.22 -3.90 -0.50
C ASP A 42 1.33 -4.76 -1.39
N LYS A 43 1.92 -5.49 -2.32
CA LYS A 43 1.18 -6.36 -3.25
C LYS A 43 0.50 -7.51 -2.52
N GLU A 44 1.17 -8.12 -1.57
CA GLU A 44 0.59 -9.19 -0.73
C GLU A 44 -0.57 -8.65 0.11
N PHE A 45 -0.43 -7.44 0.63
CA PHE A 45 -1.49 -6.77 1.38
C PHE A 45 -2.72 -6.50 0.50
N ILE A 46 -2.51 -6.02 -0.73
CA ILE A 46 -3.61 -5.77 -1.69
C ILE A 46 -4.32 -7.09 -2.02
N GLU A 47 -3.58 -8.17 -2.25
CA GLU A 47 -4.19 -9.48 -2.51
C GLU A 47 -5.08 -9.90 -1.35
N LEU A 48 -4.61 -9.78 -0.12
CA LEU A 48 -5.40 -10.09 1.06
C LEU A 48 -6.65 -9.20 1.15
N PHE A 49 -6.48 -7.89 0.92
CA PHE A 49 -7.58 -6.92 0.93
C PHE A 49 -8.68 -7.31 -0.07
N LEU A 50 -8.29 -7.71 -1.27
CA LEU A 50 -9.24 -8.14 -2.29
C LEU A 50 -9.89 -9.50 -1.93
N GLN A 51 -9.12 -10.43 -1.38
CA GLN A 51 -9.65 -11.72 -0.91
C GLN A 51 -10.69 -11.54 0.20
N LYS A 52 -10.51 -10.53 1.04
CA LYS A 52 -11.47 -10.15 2.09
C LYS A 52 -12.53 -9.16 1.59
N ARG A 53 -12.62 -8.96 0.29
CA ARG A 53 -13.61 -8.12 -0.40
C ARG A 53 -13.66 -6.68 0.10
N GLY A 54 -12.50 -6.14 0.46
CA GLY A 54 -12.36 -4.78 0.94
C GLY A 54 -12.73 -4.58 2.41
N SER A 55 -12.94 -5.65 3.16
CA SER A 55 -13.25 -5.55 4.59
C SER A 55 -12.00 -5.27 5.40
N ILE A 56 -11.85 -4.05 5.89
CA ILE A 56 -10.73 -3.63 6.74
C ILE A 56 -10.70 -4.45 8.03
N LYS A 57 -11.87 -4.72 8.60
CA LYS A 57 -12.01 -5.52 9.80
C LYS A 57 -11.46 -6.93 9.61
N ASP A 58 -11.85 -7.59 8.50
CA ASP A 58 -11.43 -8.95 8.23
C ASP A 58 -9.93 -9.03 7.92
N VAL A 59 -9.38 -8.05 7.23
CA VAL A 59 -7.94 -7.95 6.98
C VAL A 59 -7.20 -7.82 8.33
N GLY A 60 -7.67 -6.95 9.21
CA GLY A 60 -7.07 -6.76 10.53
C GLY A 60 -7.09 -8.02 11.37
N GLU A 61 -8.18 -8.76 11.36
CA GLU A 61 -8.31 -10.03 12.07
C GLU A 61 -7.33 -11.09 11.52
N GLU A 62 -7.20 -11.15 10.20
CA GLU A 62 -6.31 -12.12 9.53
C GLU A 62 -4.85 -11.91 9.89
N ILE A 63 -4.37 -10.66 9.87
CA ILE A 63 -2.96 -10.35 10.13
C ILE A 63 -2.67 -9.89 11.56
N GLY A 64 -3.71 -9.78 12.40
CA GLY A 64 -3.53 -9.46 13.81
C GLY A 64 -3.20 -8.01 14.10
N ILE A 65 -3.70 -7.07 13.32
CA ILE A 65 -3.50 -5.63 13.53
C ILE A 65 -4.84 -4.90 13.67
N SER A 66 -4.80 -3.71 14.26
CA SER A 66 -5.99 -2.91 14.51
C SER A 66 -6.55 -2.30 13.22
N TYR A 67 -7.83 -1.94 13.25
CA TYR A 67 -8.51 -1.24 12.16
C TYR A 67 -7.75 0.01 11.70
N PRO A 68 -7.34 0.95 12.59
CA PRO A 68 -6.60 2.13 12.14
C PRO A 68 -5.25 1.79 11.48
N THR A 69 -4.59 0.73 11.93
CA THR A 69 -3.32 0.30 11.33
C THR A 69 -3.52 -0.23 9.91
N VAL A 70 -4.59 -1.01 9.69
CA VAL A 70 -4.95 -1.47 8.33
C VAL A 70 -5.22 -0.27 7.44
N ARG A 71 -6.01 0.69 7.93
CA ARG A 71 -6.36 1.88 7.17
C ARG A 71 -5.12 2.72 6.82
N ASN A 72 -4.17 2.86 7.74
CA ASN A 72 -2.89 3.54 7.47
C ASN A 72 -2.13 2.86 6.33
N ARG A 73 -2.08 1.54 6.31
CA ARG A 73 -1.41 0.80 5.24
C ARG A 73 -2.10 1.01 3.90
N ILE A 74 -3.43 1.00 3.89
CA ILE A 74 -4.21 1.28 2.67
C ILE A 74 -3.89 2.70 2.18
N ASP A 75 -3.89 3.68 3.05
CA ASP A 75 -3.63 5.08 2.70
C ASP A 75 -2.22 5.25 2.10
N LYS A 76 -1.22 4.58 2.64
CA LYS A 76 0.13 4.59 2.09
C LYS A 76 0.19 3.99 0.69
N ILE A 77 -0.52 2.89 0.47
CA ILE A 77 -0.61 2.25 -0.85
C ILE A 77 -1.34 3.17 -1.84
N VAL A 78 -2.44 3.77 -1.42
CA VAL A 78 -3.19 4.74 -2.24
C VAL A 78 -2.29 5.91 -2.67
N ALA A 79 -1.50 6.45 -1.75
CA ALA A 79 -0.54 7.52 -2.04
C ALA A 79 0.52 7.08 -3.06
N LYS A 80 1.04 5.87 -2.93
CA LYS A 80 2.01 5.31 -3.89
C LYS A 80 1.42 5.15 -5.29
N LEU A 81 0.11 4.87 -5.37
CA LEU A 81 -0.60 4.73 -6.64
C LEU A 81 -1.05 6.08 -7.22
N GLY A 82 -0.73 7.18 -6.57
CA GLY A 82 -1.09 8.52 -7.02
C GLY A 82 -2.49 8.99 -6.63
N GLY A 83 -3.16 8.25 -5.75
CA GLY A 83 -4.48 8.62 -5.23
C GLY A 83 -4.40 9.67 -4.13
N LYS A 84 -5.55 10.26 -3.82
CA LYS A 84 -5.66 11.21 -2.72
C LYS A 84 -6.08 10.48 -1.44
N VAL A 85 -5.45 10.83 -0.34
CA VAL A 85 -5.74 10.28 0.98
C VAL A 85 -6.54 11.30 1.79
N ASP A 86 -7.67 10.88 2.34
CA ASP A 86 -8.46 11.70 3.26
C ASP A 86 -7.93 11.55 4.69
N LYS A 87 -6.89 12.29 4.99
CA LYS A 87 -6.26 12.28 6.30
C LYS A 87 -7.19 12.81 7.40
N LYS A 88 -8.05 13.77 7.07
CA LYS A 88 -9.00 14.35 8.04
C LYS A 88 -10.01 13.33 8.52
N SER A 89 -10.63 12.59 7.60
CA SER A 89 -11.56 11.50 7.94
C SER A 89 -10.89 10.43 8.78
N HIS A 90 -9.66 10.06 8.42
CA HIS A 90 -8.89 9.06 9.16
C HIS A 90 -8.58 9.52 10.60
N ARG A 91 -8.20 10.79 10.79
CA ARG A 91 -7.97 11.36 12.12
C ARG A 91 -9.23 11.32 12.96
N LEU A 92 -10.36 11.66 12.37
CA LEU A 92 -11.67 11.63 13.07
C LEU A 92 -12.01 10.21 13.51
N ASP A 93 -11.79 9.21 12.67
CA ASP A 93 -12.03 7.82 13.01
C ASP A 93 -11.18 7.37 14.21
N ILE A 94 -9.89 7.76 14.22
CA ILE A 94 -8.99 7.45 15.34
C ILE A 94 -9.49 8.11 16.63
N LEU A 95 -9.89 9.37 16.57
CA LEU A 95 -10.42 10.11 17.73
C LEU A 95 -11.71 9.46 18.23
N ASN A 96 -12.60 9.06 17.34
CA ASN A 96 -13.84 8.35 17.71
C ASN A 96 -13.56 7.02 18.39
N MET A 97 -12.59 6.26 17.89
CA MET A 97 -12.18 4.99 18.47
C MET A 97 -11.60 5.18 19.88
N LEU A 98 -10.81 6.25 20.07
CA LEU A 98 -10.29 6.62 21.38
C LEU A 98 -11.43 6.97 22.35
N ASP A 99 -12.38 7.80 21.91
CA ASP A 99 -13.52 8.21 22.71
C ASP A 99 -14.41 7.03 23.11
N ASN A 100 -14.56 6.05 22.22
CA ASN A 100 -15.33 4.83 22.46
C ASN A 100 -14.56 3.76 23.27
N GLY A 101 -13.31 4.03 23.64
CA GLY A 101 -12.48 3.09 24.41
C GLY A 101 -11.94 1.92 23.59
N GLU A 102 -12.04 1.96 22.27
CA GLU A 102 -11.56 0.86 21.40
C GLU A 102 -10.04 0.80 21.27
N ILE A 103 -9.37 1.95 21.47
CA ILE A 103 -7.90 2.04 21.47
C ILE A 103 -7.46 2.89 22.68
N SER A 104 -6.21 2.69 23.10
CA SER A 104 -5.61 3.48 24.17
C SER A 104 -5.18 4.86 23.70
N THR A 105 -4.97 5.79 24.62
CA THR A 105 -4.44 7.13 24.32
C THR A 105 -3.08 7.06 23.66
N GLU A 106 -2.22 6.16 24.12
CA GLU A 106 -0.88 5.96 23.55
C GLU A 106 -0.95 5.45 22.12
N LYS A 107 -1.84 4.49 21.85
CA LYS A 107 -2.04 3.95 20.50
C LYS A 107 -2.61 5.00 19.57
N ALA A 108 -3.58 5.79 20.03
CA ALA A 108 -4.16 6.89 19.26
C ALA A 108 -3.09 7.92 18.87
N LYS A 109 -2.23 8.27 19.81
CA LYS A 109 -1.13 9.22 19.57
C LYS A 109 -0.15 8.69 18.51
N GLU A 110 0.23 7.43 18.63
CA GLU A 110 1.11 6.77 17.67
C GLU A 110 0.50 6.78 16.26
N LEU A 111 -0.76 6.43 16.12
CA LEU A 111 -1.46 6.39 14.84
C LEU A 111 -1.60 7.78 14.22
N LEU A 112 -1.89 8.81 15.04
CA LEU A 112 -1.99 10.19 14.57
C LEU A 112 -0.63 10.72 14.10
N GLU A 113 0.44 10.38 14.77
CA GLU A 113 1.81 10.73 14.35
C GLU A 113 2.17 10.11 12.99
N GLU A 114 1.80 8.85 12.77
CA GLU A 114 2.01 8.19 11.48
C GLU A 114 1.31 8.92 10.32
N ILE A 115 0.08 9.38 10.54
CA ILE A 115 -0.67 10.14 9.53
C ILE A 115 0.02 11.46 9.22
N ASN A 116 0.53 12.16 10.23
CA ASN A 116 1.14 13.47 10.08
C ASN A 116 2.52 13.41 9.42
N ASN A 117 3.20 12.28 9.48
CA ASN A 117 4.54 12.09 8.94
C ASN A 117 4.56 11.63 7.47
N ASP A 118 3.40 11.38 6.87
CA ASP A 118 3.28 10.95 5.47
C ASP A 118 3.10 12.12 4.49
#